data_761797d6598f88212abd1ffc475069c7
#
_entry.id   761797d6598f88212abd1ffc475069c7
#
_cell.length_a   1.000
_cell.length_b   1.000
_cell.length_c   1.000
_cell.angle_alpha   90.00
_cell.angle_beta   90.00
_cell.angle_gamma   90.00
#
_symmetry.space_group_name_H-M   'P 1'
#
loop_
_entity.id
_entity.type
_entity.pdbx_description
1 polymer ?
#
loop_
_entity_poly.entity_id
_entity_poly.type
_entity_poly.pdbx_seq_one_letter_code
_entity_poly.pdbx_strand_id
1 'polypeptide(L)'
;MERQTVKNATNRANGKYFEDLISNALEYYYEKGYASIEKTPEPMKPLKNCGDGTFLAVYTKKAQPDYKGVLLGGECIIFEAKYTDADQIRQQAVTDAQAEMFERYQHMNAQCYVMVCMHGTEFFRVPWNVWKGMKKIFGHKYMTQKDLQNYRIQYRQTLLLLEGIELREYK
;
A
#
# COMPACT_ATOMS: atom_id res chain seq x y z
N MET A 1 -4.05 -10.84 -28.77
CA MET A 1 -3.41 -9.60 -28.26
C MET A 1 -4.40 -8.64 -27.59
N GLU A 2 -5.54 -8.32 -28.19
CA GLU A 2 -6.52 -7.36 -27.63
C GLU A 2 -7.02 -7.66 -26.22
N ARG A 3 -7.40 -8.91 -25.89
CA ARG A 3 -7.91 -9.29 -24.57
C ARG A 3 -6.90 -9.02 -23.44
N GLN A 4 -5.61 -9.20 -23.67
CA GLN A 4 -4.57 -8.93 -22.67
C GLN A 4 -4.38 -7.42 -22.45
N THR A 5 -4.46 -6.64 -23.52
CA THR A 5 -4.35 -5.17 -23.46
C THR A 5 -5.50 -4.57 -22.69
N VAL A 6 -6.74 -5.01 -22.93
CA VAL A 6 -7.94 -4.57 -22.20
C VAL A 6 -7.82 -4.93 -20.71
N LYS A 7 -7.44 -6.17 -20.38
CA LYS A 7 -7.26 -6.61 -18.99
C LYS A 7 -6.21 -5.76 -18.26
N ASN A 8 -5.10 -5.43 -18.92
CA ASN A 8 -4.04 -4.60 -18.33
C ASN A 8 -4.53 -3.15 -18.09
N ALA A 9 -5.32 -2.60 -19.00
CA ALA A 9 -5.91 -1.27 -18.85
C ALA A 9 -6.90 -1.23 -17.66
N THR A 10 -7.77 -2.23 -17.55
CA THR A 10 -8.72 -2.36 -16.43
C THR A 10 -7.97 -2.49 -15.10
N ASN A 11 -6.93 -3.33 -15.03
CA ASN A 11 -6.14 -3.50 -13.79
C ASN A 11 -5.46 -2.19 -13.37
N ARG A 12 -4.97 -1.38 -14.32
CA ARG A 12 -4.40 -0.05 -14.02
C ARG A 12 -5.45 0.91 -13.49
N ALA A 13 -6.63 0.95 -14.10
CA ALA A 13 -7.73 1.80 -13.66
C ALA A 13 -8.18 1.44 -12.24
N ASN A 14 -8.30 0.15 -11.95
CA ASN A 14 -8.69 -0.36 -10.64
C ASN A 14 -7.62 -0.10 -9.57
N GLY A 15 -6.34 -0.24 -9.91
CA GLY A 15 -5.23 0.13 -9.04
C GLY A 15 -5.26 1.62 -8.70
N LYS A 16 -5.45 2.47 -9.73
CA LYS A 16 -5.57 3.93 -9.54
C LYS A 16 -6.78 4.29 -8.66
N TYR A 17 -7.92 3.67 -8.88
CA TYR A 17 -9.10 3.86 -8.03
C TYR A 17 -8.79 3.61 -6.54
N PHE A 18 -8.10 2.50 -6.23
CA PHE A 18 -7.73 2.20 -4.85
C PHE A 18 -6.74 3.21 -4.27
N GLU A 19 -5.76 3.65 -5.06
CA GLU A 19 -4.83 4.71 -4.67
C GLU A 19 -5.55 6.06 -4.41
N ASP A 20 -6.57 6.39 -5.21
CA ASP A 20 -7.37 7.61 -5.00
C ASP A 20 -8.18 7.51 -3.69
N LEU A 21 -8.75 6.35 -3.35
CA LEU A 21 -9.41 6.12 -2.06
C LEU A 21 -8.44 6.26 -0.88
N ILE A 22 -7.23 5.73 -1.01
CA ILE A 22 -6.18 5.89 0.00
C ILE A 22 -5.83 7.37 0.15
N SER A 23 -5.60 8.09 -0.94
CA SER A 23 -5.23 9.51 -0.90
C SER A 23 -6.26 10.37 -0.18
N ASN A 24 -7.55 10.16 -0.47
CA ASN A 24 -8.64 10.85 0.23
C ASN A 24 -8.67 10.52 1.75
N ALA A 25 -8.37 9.27 2.10
CA ALA A 25 -8.28 8.89 3.50
C ALA A 25 -7.08 9.52 4.21
N LEU A 26 -5.93 9.61 3.53
CA LEU A 26 -4.73 10.24 4.09
C LEU A 26 -4.94 11.74 4.33
N GLU A 27 -5.63 12.44 3.42
CA GLU A 27 -6.01 13.85 3.60
C GLU A 27 -6.90 14.01 4.84
N TYR A 28 -7.93 13.16 5.00
CA TYR A 28 -8.78 13.17 6.18
C TYR A 28 -7.96 12.97 7.48
N TYR A 29 -7.04 12.02 7.52
CA TYR A 29 -6.22 11.79 8.73
C TYR A 29 -5.24 12.93 9.00
N TYR A 30 -4.71 13.57 7.96
CA TYR A 30 -3.86 14.74 8.06
C TYR A 30 -4.63 15.93 8.66
N GLU A 31 -5.81 16.24 8.13
CA GLU A 31 -6.67 17.33 8.65
C GLU A 31 -7.09 17.13 10.10
N LYS A 32 -7.26 15.86 10.52
CA LYS A 32 -7.57 15.52 11.92
C LYS A 32 -6.35 15.50 12.83
N GLY A 33 -5.13 15.67 12.28
CA GLY A 33 -3.90 15.61 13.05
C GLY A 33 -3.54 14.20 13.56
N TYR A 34 -4.10 13.14 12.95
CA TYR A 34 -3.85 11.76 13.37
C TYR A 34 -2.62 11.15 12.72
N ALA A 35 -2.30 11.57 11.50
CA ALA A 35 -1.15 11.08 10.76
C ALA A 35 -0.73 12.04 9.66
N SER A 36 0.56 12.01 9.32
CA SER A 36 1.11 12.63 8.12
C SER A 36 1.75 11.52 7.29
N ILE A 37 1.01 11.02 6.30
CA ILE A 37 1.42 9.91 5.44
C ILE A 37 1.34 10.38 3.99
N GLU A 38 2.39 10.12 3.23
CA GLU A 38 2.51 10.57 1.85
C GLU A 38 2.76 9.39 0.90
N LYS A 39 2.30 9.53 -0.33
CA LYS A 39 2.69 8.63 -1.40
C LYS A 39 4.17 8.82 -1.71
N THR A 40 4.93 7.74 -1.76
CA THR A 40 6.35 7.77 -2.09
C THR A 40 6.52 8.08 -3.58
N PRO A 41 7.21 9.16 -3.95
CA PRO A 41 7.49 9.44 -5.35
C PRO A 41 8.34 8.34 -5.98
N GLU A 42 8.03 7.99 -7.22
CA GLU A 42 8.88 7.09 -7.98
C GLU A 42 10.23 7.77 -8.28
N PRO A 43 11.36 7.19 -7.88
CA PRO A 43 12.66 7.82 -8.10
C PRO A 43 13.00 7.84 -9.58
N MET A 44 13.19 9.03 -10.12
CA MET A 44 13.60 9.27 -11.49
C MET A 44 14.94 10.01 -11.56
N LYS A 45 15.75 9.64 -12.55
CA LYS A 45 16.98 10.37 -12.89
C LYS A 45 16.77 11.12 -14.20
N PRO A 46 16.88 12.46 -14.21
CA PRO A 46 16.85 13.21 -15.46
C PRO A 46 18.07 12.85 -16.32
N LEU A 47 17.84 12.58 -17.59
CA LEU A 47 18.85 12.32 -18.60
C LEU A 47 19.13 13.55 -19.45
N LYS A 48 18.08 14.29 -19.81
CA LYS A 48 18.18 15.43 -20.71
C LYS A 48 17.09 16.45 -20.36
N ASN A 49 17.47 17.72 -20.31
CA ASN A 49 16.52 18.82 -20.28
C ASN A 49 15.98 19.03 -21.70
N CYS A 50 14.64 19.00 -21.87
CA CYS A 50 13.98 19.17 -23.17
C CYS A 50 13.48 20.61 -23.38
N GLY A 51 13.70 21.54 -22.43
CA GLY A 51 13.11 22.86 -22.39
C GLY A 51 11.71 22.84 -21.75
N ASP A 52 11.10 24.00 -21.60
CA ASP A 52 9.73 24.19 -21.07
C ASP A 52 9.47 23.55 -19.69
N GLY A 53 10.51 23.33 -18.89
CA GLY A 53 10.41 22.64 -17.60
C GLY A 53 10.23 21.11 -17.71
N THR A 54 10.34 20.54 -18.92
CA THR A 54 10.25 19.09 -19.13
C THR A 54 11.62 18.44 -19.21
N PHE A 55 11.68 17.18 -18.78
CA PHE A 55 12.91 16.38 -18.76
C PHE A 55 12.65 14.99 -19.32
N LEU A 56 13.56 14.47 -20.15
CA LEU A 56 13.67 13.05 -20.40
C LEU A 56 14.31 12.41 -19.17
N ALA A 57 13.60 11.46 -18.54
CA ALA A 57 14.07 10.81 -17.33
C ALA A 57 13.91 9.30 -17.41
N VAL A 58 14.70 8.58 -16.64
CA VAL A 58 14.57 7.13 -16.45
C VAL A 58 14.25 6.83 -14.99
N TYR A 59 13.44 5.82 -14.76
CA TYR A 59 13.24 5.28 -13.43
C TYR A 59 14.55 4.65 -12.95
N THR A 60 15.05 5.13 -11.80
CA THR A 60 16.38 4.72 -11.33
C THR A 60 16.34 3.55 -10.43
N LYS A 61 15.18 3.14 -9.94
CA LYS A 61 15.05 1.99 -9.23
C LYS A 61 14.37 1.79 -7.95
N LYS A 62 14.30 0.55 -7.62
CA LYS A 62 13.89 -0.22 -6.45
C LYS A 62 12.59 0.30 -5.86
N ALA A 63 11.59 -0.51 -6.08
CA ALA A 63 10.29 -0.37 -5.48
C ALA A 63 10.43 -0.03 -3.99
N GLN A 64 10.23 1.23 -3.65
CA GLN A 64 9.94 1.63 -2.27
C GLN A 64 8.48 1.27 -1.99
N PRO A 65 8.07 1.10 -0.71
CA PRO A 65 6.66 1.01 -0.37
C PRO A 65 5.90 2.23 -0.88
N ASP A 66 4.67 2.01 -1.35
CA ASP A 66 3.87 3.06 -2.00
C ASP A 66 3.61 4.26 -1.09
N TYR A 67 3.52 4.02 0.22
CA TYR A 67 3.20 5.05 1.21
C TYR A 67 4.08 4.94 2.45
N LYS A 68 4.46 6.09 2.99
CA LYS A 68 5.21 6.20 4.23
C LYS A 68 4.87 7.49 4.98
N GLY A 69 4.97 7.46 6.28
CA GLY A 69 4.68 8.63 7.11
C GLY A 69 4.83 8.37 8.59
N VAL A 70 4.22 9.27 9.36
CA VAL A 70 4.26 9.27 10.82
C VAL A 70 2.86 9.39 11.37
N LEU A 71 2.56 8.60 12.37
CA LEU A 71 1.33 8.66 13.15
C LEU A 71 1.46 9.70 14.28
N LEU A 72 0.33 10.19 14.77
CA LEU A 72 0.30 10.96 16.02
C LEU A 72 1.04 10.18 17.12
N GLY A 73 2.00 10.83 17.77
CA GLY A 73 2.90 10.19 18.73
C GLY A 73 4.25 9.75 18.17
N GLY A 74 4.52 10.02 16.87
CA GLY A 74 5.84 9.88 16.26
C GLY A 74 6.17 8.48 15.73
N GLU A 75 5.22 7.53 15.74
CA GLU A 75 5.46 6.18 15.24
C GLU A 75 5.45 6.18 13.71
N CYS A 76 6.48 5.57 13.11
CA CYS A 76 6.58 5.44 11.66
C CYS A 76 5.60 4.40 11.15
N ILE A 77 4.91 4.70 10.04
CA ILE A 77 4.06 3.77 9.32
C ILE A 77 4.46 3.72 7.86
N ILE A 78 4.50 2.52 7.29
CA ILE A 78 4.69 2.30 5.86
C ILE A 78 3.73 1.23 5.36
N PHE A 79 3.26 1.38 4.14
CA PHE A 79 2.45 0.34 3.52
C PHE A 79 2.54 0.35 1.99
N GLU A 80 2.19 -0.79 1.44
CA GLU A 80 2.05 -1.06 0.02
C GLU A 80 0.58 -1.25 -0.31
N ALA A 81 0.10 -0.73 -1.44
CA ALA A 81 -1.26 -0.90 -1.93
C ALA A 81 -1.32 -1.96 -3.03
N LYS A 82 -2.23 -2.91 -2.89
CA LYS A 82 -2.45 -3.98 -3.87
C LYS A 82 -3.93 -4.13 -4.19
N TYR A 83 -4.25 -4.17 -5.47
CA TYR A 83 -5.58 -4.45 -5.97
C TYR A 83 -5.67 -5.83 -6.63
N THR A 84 -6.78 -6.52 -6.45
CA THR A 84 -7.05 -7.79 -7.15
C THR A 84 -8.55 -7.98 -7.42
N ASP A 85 -8.87 -8.48 -8.62
CA ASP A 85 -10.20 -9.00 -8.96
C ASP A 85 -10.29 -10.53 -8.79
N ALA A 86 -9.24 -11.16 -8.30
CA ALA A 86 -9.25 -12.58 -8.00
C ALA A 86 -9.69 -12.82 -6.56
N ASP A 87 -10.26 -14.02 -6.31
CA ASP A 87 -10.71 -14.46 -4.97
C ASP A 87 -9.55 -14.75 -3.99
N GLN A 88 -8.33 -14.48 -4.42
CA GLN A 88 -7.13 -14.63 -3.60
C GLN A 88 -6.04 -13.66 -4.04
N ILE A 89 -5.17 -13.29 -3.10
CA ILE A 89 -3.98 -12.52 -3.38
C ILE A 89 -2.73 -13.32 -3.00
N ARG A 90 -1.75 -13.37 -3.89
CA ARG A 90 -0.52 -14.14 -3.68
C ARG A 90 0.52 -13.34 -2.90
N GLN A 91 1.31 -14.01 -2.07
CA GLN A 91 2.41 -13.40 -1.32
C GLN A 91 3.38 -12.63 -2.22
N GLN A 92 3.69 -13.17 -3.39
CA GLN A 92 4.57 -12.57 -4.39
C GLN A 92 4.00 -11.30 -5.07
N ALA A 93 2.78 -10.86 -4.73
CA ALA A 93 2.30 -9.53 -5.12
C ALA A 93 3.15 -8.40 -4.51
N VAL A 94 3.80 -8.67 -3.38
CA VAL A 94 4.90 -7.86 -2.84
C VAL A 94 6.21 -8.42 -3.38
N THR A 95 6.99 -7.58 -4.06
CA THR A 95 8.29 -7.97 -4.64
C THR A 95 9.36 -8.17 -3.56
N ASP A 96 10.43 -8.91 -3.87
CA ASP A 96 11.53 -9.14 -2.93
C ASP A 96 12.16 -7.81 -2.46
N ALA A 97 12.30 -6.83 -3.35
CA ALA A 97 12.82 -5.51 -3.01
C ALA A 97 11.91 -4.75 -2.03
N GLN A 98 10.58 -4.84 -2.20
CA GLN A 98 9.61 -4.28 -1.26
C GLN A 98 9.64 -5.04 0.08
N ALA A 99 9.78 -6.37 0.04
CA ALA A 99 9.92 -7.20 1.23
C ALA A 99 11.16 -6.83 2.05
N GLU A 100 12.32 -6.66 1.41
CA GLU A 100 13.55 -6.19 2.09
C GLU A 100 13.36 -4.83 2.76
N MET A 101 12.62 -3.92 2.13
CA MET A 101 12.30 -2.62 2.72
C MET A 101 11.41 -2.78 3.95
N PHE A 102 10.34 -3.58 3.88
CA PHE A 102 9.48 -3.85 5.01
C PHE A 102 10.24 -4.46 6.20
N GLU A 103 11.12 -5.44 5.95
CA GLU A 103 11.96 -6.03 6.99
C GLU A 103 12.83 -4.97 7.68
N ARG A 104 13.46 -4.09 6.89
CA ARG A 104 14.30 -3.01 7.44
C ARG A 104 13.51 -2.05 8.32
N TYR A 105 12.35 -1.59 7.86
CA TYR A 105 11.51 -0.66 8.62
C TYR A 105 10.90 -1.33 9.85
N GLN A 106 10.47 -2.59 9.74
CA GLN A 106 9.95 -3.34 10.87
C GLN A 106 11.01 -3.57 11.95
N HIS A 107 12.28 -3.80 11.55
CA HIS A 107 13.40 -3.88 12.49
C HIS A 107 13.62 -2.58 13.26
N MET A 108 13.22 -1.44 12.71
CA MET A 108 13.24 -0.12 13.36
C MET A 108 11.93 0.21 14.07
N ASN A 109 11.09 -0.77 14.37
CA ASN A 109 9.78 -0.65 15.01
C ASN A 109 8.74 0.17 14.22
N ALA A 110 8.91 0.32 12.90
CA ALA A 110 7.85 0.91 12.09
C ALA A 110 6.66 -0.06 11.94
N GLN A 111 5.48 0.50 11.90
CA GLN A 111 4.27 -0.25 11.53
C GLN A 111 4.26 -0.50 10.02
N CYS A 112 4.23 -1.77 9.64
CA CYS A 112 4.35 -2.19 8.24
C CYS A 112 3.14 -3.00 7.81
N TYR A 113 2.48 -2.59 6.70
CA TYR A 113 1.24 -3.21 6.24
C TYR A 113 1.23 -3.39 4.73
N VAL A 114 0.46 -4.39 4.28
CA VAL A 114 -0.01 -4.47 2.90
C VAL A 114 -1.50 -4.16 2.89
N MET A 115 -1.86 -3.06 2.24
CA MET A 115 -3.24 -2.67 2.03
C MET A 115 -3.77 -3.40 0.80
N VAL A 116 -4.87 -4.11 0.95
CA VAL A 116 -5.45 -4.91 -0.14
C VAL A 116 -6.87 -4.42 -0.44
N CYS A 117 -7.14 -4.21 -1.72
CA CYS A 117 -8.49 -4.03 -2.23
C CYS A 117 -8.86 -5.24 -3.08
N MET A 118 -9.95 -5.93 -2.73
CA MET A 118 -10.53 -7.02 -3.53
C MET A 118 -11.83 -6.56 -4.17
N HIS A 119 -11.96 -6.84 -5.47
CA HIS A 119 -13.17 -6.56 -6.26
C HIS A 119 -13.67 -5.10 -6.16
N GLY A 120 -12.79 -4.15 -5.80
CA GLY A 120 -13.13 -2.72 -5.68
C GLY A 120 -13.99 -2.33 -4.48
N THR A 121 -14.40 -3.27 -3.63
CA THR A 121 -15.39 -3.05 -2.56
C THR A 121 -14.98 -3.55 -1.19
N GLU A 122 -13.96 -4.39 -1.12
CA GLU A 122 -13.50 -4.98 0.13
C GLU A 122 -12.06 -4.56 0.40
N PHE A 123 -11.82 -4.04 1.59
CA PHE A 123 -10.56 -3.41 1.95
C PHE A 123 -9.98 -4.09 3.19
N PHE A 124 -8.67 -4.34 3.14
CA PHE A 124 -7.98 -5.07 4.21
C PHE A 124 -6.64 -4.41 4.49
N ARG A 125 -6.25 -4.38 5.77
CA ARG A 125 -4.94 -3.94 6.25
C ARG A 125 -4.22 -5.14 6.86
N VAL A 126 -3.35 -5.77 6.07
CA VAL A 126 -2.63 -6.97 6.48
C VAL A 126 -1.27 -6.59 7.07
N PRO A 127 -0.99 -6.88 8.35
CA PRO A 127 0.32 -6.65 8.94
C PRO A 127 1.41 -7.40 8.17
N TRP A 128 2.59 -6.79 8.04
CA TRP A 128 3.70 -7.39 7.29
C TRP A 128 4.13 -8.77 7.83
N ASN A 129 4.15 -8.94 9.15
CA ASN A 129 4.47 -10.24 9.77
C ASN A 129 3.48 -11.35 9.36
N VAL A 130 2.22 -11.02 9.16
CA VAL A 130 1.20 -11.96 8.65
C VAL A 130 1.43 -12.22 7.17
N TRP A 131 1.67 -11.17 6.39
CA TRP A 131 1.92 -11.30 4.95
C TRP A 131 3.11 -12.20 4.66
N LYS A 132 4.26 -11.95 5.27
CA LYS A 132 5.45 -12.81 5.12
C LYS A 132 5.27 -14.21 5.70
N GLY A 133 4.44 -14.34 6.71
CA GLY A 133 4.13 -15.59 7.40
C GLY A 133 3.05 -16.45 6.77
N MET A 134 2.48 -16.09 5.61
CA MET A 134 1.31 -16.75 5.01
C MET A 134 1.40 -18.29 5.01
N LYS A 135 2.52 -18.87 4.58
CA LYS A 135 2.66 -20.32 4.53
C LYS A 135 2.59 -20.97 5.93
N LYS A 136 3.13 -20.30 6.95
CA LYS A 136 3.11 -20.80 8.33
C LYS A 136 1.71 -20.64 8.95
N ILE A 137 1.02 -19.55 8.65
CA ILE A 137 -0.27 -19.19 9.26
C ILE A 137 -1.42 -19.91 8.57
N PHE A 138 -1.43 -19.94 7.23
CA PHE A 138 -2.54 -20.44 6.42
C PHE A 138 -2.23 -21.74 5.68
N GLY A 139 -0.97 -22.23 5.71
CA GLY A 139 -0.55 -23.43 4.99
C GLY A 139 -0.17 -23.19 3.52
N HIS A 140 -0.39 -22.00 2.98
CA HIS A 140 -0.13 -21.64 1.58
C HIS A 140 0.41 -20.21 1.45
N LYS A 141 0.96 -19.87 0.27
CA LYS A 141 1.55 -18.54 -0.02
C LYS A 141 0.56 -17.60 -0.74
N TYR A 142 -0.66 -17.58 -0.31
CA TYR A 142 -1.71 -16.65 -0.74
C TYR A 142 -2.69 -16.43 0.42
N MET A 143 -3.53 -15.43 0.31
CA MET A 143 -4.67 -15.20 1.20
C MET A 143 -5.95 -15.20 0.37
N THR A 144 -6.91 -16.00 0.80
CA THR A 144 -8.27 -15.99 0.27
C THR A 144 -9.06 -14.87 0.93
N GLN A 145 -10.23 -14.54 0.38
CA GLN A 145 -11.15 -13.61 1.03
C GLN A 145 -11.45 -14.00 2.48
N LYS A 146 -11.56 -15.30 2.77
CA LYS A 146 -11.78 -15.82 4.13
C LYS A 146 -10.59 -15.52 5.06
N ASP A 147 -9.37 -15.73 4.59
CA ASP A 147 -8.15 -15.46 5.37
C ASP A 147 -8.00 -13.96 5.68
N LEU A 148 -8.48 -13.11 4.77
CA LEU A 148 -8.40 -11.66 4.89
C LEU A 148 -9.42 -11.06 5.86
N GLN A 149 -10.51 -11.77 6.21
CA GLN A 149 -11.60 -11.21 7.03
C GLN A 149 -11.13 -10.62 8.37
N ASN A 150 -10.13 -11.22 9.02
CA ASN A 150 -9.59 -10.72 10.28
C ASN A 150 -8.81 -9.39 10.14
N TYR A 151 -8.55 -8.98 8.90
CA TYR A 151 -7.78 -7.76 8.56
C TYR A 151 -8.64 -6.72 7.85
N ARG A 152 -9.95 -6.93 7.83
CA ARG A 152 -10.90 -6.04 7.15
C ARG A 152 -10.90 -4.68 7.82
N ILE A 153 -10.85 -3.63 6.99
CA ILE A 153 -11.08 -2.25 7.38
C ILE A 153 -12.36 -1.75 6.74
N GLN A 154 -13.01 -0.79 7.40
CA GLN A 154 -14.29 -0.27 6.92
C GLN A 154 -14.08 0.87 5.92
N TYR A 155 -14.98 0.97 4.97
CA TYR A 155 -15.21 2.16 4.19
C TYR A 155 -16.54 2.78 4.63
N ARG A 156 -16.50 4.05 5.04
CA ARG A 156 -17.69 4.82 5.39
C ARG A 156 -17.74 6.06 4.50
N GLN A 157 -17.51 7.25 5.04
CA GLN A 157 -17.27 8.47 4.25
C GLN A 157 -15.86 8.50 3.67
N THR A 158 -14.94 7.80 4.29
CA THR A 158 -13.57 7.55 3.85
C THR A 158 -13.12 6.15 4.21
N LEU A 159 -11.98 5.71 3.69
CA LEU A 159 -11.39 4.43 4.03
C LEU A 159 -10.71 4.52 5.41
N LEU A 160 -11.16 3.70 6.37
CA LEU A 160 -10.67 3.77 7.75
C LEU A 160 -9.32 3.04 7.89
N LEU A 161 -8.27 3.58 7.24
CA LEU A 161 -6.92 3.00 7.17
C LEU A 161 -6.28 2.76 8.54
N LEU A 162 -6.56 3.63 9.51
CA LEU A 162 -5.96 3.60 10.85
C LEU A 162 -6.89 2.98 11.91
N GLU A 163 -8.02 2.40 11.52
CA GLU A 163 -8.95 1.75 12.44
C GLU A 163 -8.24 0.67 13.28
N GLY A 164 -8.34 0.77 14.63
CA GLY A 164 -7.68 -0.14 15.55
C GLY A 164 -6.16 0.01 15.67
N ILE A 165 -5.56 1.06 15.10
CA ILE A 165 -4.21 1.47 15.43
C ILE A 165 -4.27 2.41 16.64
N GLU A 166 -3.47 2.10 17.65
CA GLU A 166 -3.37 2.91 18.85
C GLU A 166 -2.55 4.17 18.53
N LEU A 167 -3.21 5.35 18.57
CA LEU A 167 -2.55 6.63 18.37
C LEU A 167 -2.16 7.18 19.75
N ARG A 168 -0.88 7.50 19.91
CA ARG A 168 -0.35 8.01 21.19
C ARG A 168 -0.47 9.51 21.22
N GLU A 169 -1.37 10.05 22.05
CA GLU A 169 -1.38 11.48 22.30
C GLU A 169 -0.10 11.91 23.05
N TYR A 170 0.53 12.98 22.57
CA TYR A 170 1.57 13.65 23.34
C TYR A 170 0.92 14.29 24.57
N LYS A 171 1.36 13.85 25.75
CA LYS A 171 1.05 14.53 27.01
C LYS A 171 1.94 15.75 27.19
#